data_423ea27711b388c010a1c8bbac3b46dd
#
_entry.id   423ea27711b388c010a1c8bbac3b46dd
#
_cell.length_a   1.000
_cell.length_b   1.000
_cell.length_c   1.000
_cell.angle_alpha   90.00
_cell.angle_beta   90.00
_cell.angle_gamma   90.00
#
_symmetry.space_group_name_H-M   'P 1'
#
loop_
_entity.id
_entity.type
_entity.pdbx_description
1 polymer ?
#
loop_
_entity_poly.entity_id
_entity_poly.type
_entity_poly.pdbx_seq_one_letter_code
_entity_poly.pdbx_strand_id
1 'polypeptide(L)'
;YLLLAFCLYWILHSLKRPILLFKNAFFLASLLFFIYTINCGINYYRKPFSEEAGFSEELKKGSTTAELYSLCEYLVKQVNETVPGEDSPKRNAFFFRSMGELGQEAMANLGADFPQLGGWYPYTKPLLNPRLLSVQQLTGIYSPFTIEANYNSEMPFYNIPHTICHELSHLKGYMREDEANFIGYLACIGSDAEAFQYSGYLTGWVYAGNALAKADFEGYCRLYEQLDPQAIEDLGENNRFWDQFEGTVAEVSTKVNDTYLKAHSQTDGVKSYGRMVDLMLVYYRSF
;
A
#
# COMPACT_ATOMS: atom_id res chain seq x y z
N TYR A 1 4.12 4.37 20.20
CA TYR A 1 4.15 3.71 21.53
C TYR A 1 4.30 4.72 22.66
N LEU A 2 5.27 5.65 22.60
CA LEU A 2 5.46 6.68 23.64
C LEU A 2 4.22 7.57 23.81
N LEU A 3 3.59 7.99 22.71
CA LEU A 3 2.36 8.78 22.75
C LEU A 3 1.23 8.00 23.41
N LEU A 4 1.04 6.72 23.07
CA LEU A 4 0.02 5.85 23.68
C LEU A 4 0.27 5.66 25.17
N ALA A 5 1.53 5.42 25.58
CA ALA A 5 1.91 5.30 26.97
C ALA A 5 1.64 6.60 27.76
N PHE A 6 1.95 7.75 27.16
CA PHE A 6 1.67 9.07 27.75
C PHE A 6 0.16 9.30 27.90
N CYS A 7 -0.65 9.03 26.88
CA CYS A 7 -2.09 9.18 26.93
C CYS A 7 -2.69 8.28 28.01
N LEU A 8 -2.26 7.03 28.09
CA LEU A 8 -2.72 6.07 29.10
C LEU A 8 -2.36 6.53 30.51
N TYR A 9 -1.10 6.92 30.72
CA TYR A 9 -0.65 7.47 32.02
C TYR A 9 -1.50 8.67 32.45
N TRP A 10 -1.76 9.61 31.55
CA TRP A 10 -2.52 10.83 31.83
C TRP A 10 -3.98 10.53 32.19
N ILE A 11 -4.61 9.59 31.49
CA ILE A 11 -5.96 9.10 31.80
C ILE A 11 -5.96 8.41 33.18
N LEU A 12 -5.04 7.47 33.42
CA LEU A 12 -4.95 6.72 34.68
C LEU A 12 -4.73 7.64 35.87
N HIS A 13 -3.89 8.69 35.73
CA HIS A 13 -3.66 9.69 36.80
C HIS A 13 -4.91 10.48 37.13
N SER A 14 -5.83 10.62 36.21
CA SER A 14 -7.08 11.39 36.37
C SER A 14 -8.26 10.57 36.92
N LEU A 15 -8.14 9.21 37.03
CA LEU A 15 -9.25 8.31 37.40
C LEU A 15 -9.93 8.66 38.74
N LYS A 16 -9.20 9.22 39.71
CA LYS A 16 -9.78 9.60 41.02
C LYS A 16 -10.55 10.92 41.01
N ARG A 17 -10.59 11.62 39.85
CA ARG A 17 -11.22 12.96 39.71
C ARG A 17 -12.09 12.95 38.45
N PRO A 18 -13.38 12.52 38.52
CA PRO A 18 -14.19 12.27 37.36
C PRO A 18 -14.37 13.49 36.43
N ILE A 19 -14.49 14.70 36.98
CA ILE A 19 -14.58 15.93 36.18
C ILE A 19 -13.26 16.20 35.41
N LEU A 20 -12.13 15.98 36.07
CA LEU A 20 -10.80 16.16 35.48
C LEU A 20 -10.55 15.08 34.42
N LEU A 21 -10.95 13.83 34.69
CA LEU A 21 -10.88 12.73 33.73
C LEU A 21 -11.67 13.06 32.46
N PHE A 22 -12.91 13.52 32.60
CA PHE A 22 -13.76 13.88 31.46
C PHE A 22 -13.14 15.01 30.64
N LYS A 23 -12.69 16.10 31.31
CA LYS A 23 -12.01 17.23 30.62
C LYS A 23 -10.76 16.78 29.88
N ASN A 24 -9.92 15.97 30.51
CA ASN A 24 -8.69 15.46 29.90
C ASN A 24 -8.96 14.53 28.74
N ALA A 25 -9.93 13.61 28.87
CA ALA A 25 -10.33 12.72 27.79
C ALA A 25 -10.92 13.49 26.60
N PHE A 26 -11.77 14.48 26.86
CA PHE A 26 -12.33 15.35 25.80
C PHE A 26 -11.24 16.17 25.10
N PHE A 27 -10.32 16.77 25.86
CA PHE A 27 -9.19 17.51 25.29
C PHE A 27 -8.30 16.61 24.43
N LEU A 28 -7.96 15.41 24.93
CA LEU A 28 -7.15 14.46 24.19
C LEU A 28 -7.84 14.00 22.89
N ALA A 29 -9.13 13.66 22.97
CA ALA A 29 -9.91 13.28 21.79
C ALA A 29 -9.96 14.42 20.75
N SER A 30 -10.17 15.66 21.21
CA SER A 30 -10.18 16.84 20.33
C SER A 30 -8.81 17.09 19.69
N LEU A 31 -7.72 16.92 20.44
CA LEU A 31 -6.36 17.04 19.92
C LEU A 31 -6.04 15.95 18.89
N LEU A 32 -6.37 14.70 19.19
CA LEU A 32 -6.18 13.59 18.25
C LEU A 32 -7.03 13.79 16.99
N PHE A 33 -8.27 14.21 17.13
CA PHE A 33 -9.14 14.51 15.99
C PHE A 33 -8.58 15.67 15.14
N PHE A 34 -8.05 16.71 15.77
CA PHE A 34 -7.40 17.81 15.06
C PHE A 34 -6.16 17.33 14.28
N ILE A 35 -5.26 16.58 14.95
CA ILE A 35 -4.05 16.01 14.30
C ILE A 35 -4.44 15.10 13.14
N TYR A 36 -5.42 14.22 13.33
CA TYR A 36 -5.97 13.37 12.28
C TYR A 36 -6.49 14.21 11.11
N THR A 37 -7.27 15.25 11.39
CA THR A 37 -7.88 16.08 10.35
C THR A 37 -6.82 16.74 9.47
N ILE A 38 -5.77 17.33 10.05
CA ILE A 38 -4.74 18.05 9.27
C ILE A 38 -3.75 17.11 8.56
N ASN A 39 -3.46 15.92 9.12
CA ASN A 39 -2.46 15.01 8.56
C ASN A 39 -3.07 13.93 7.66
N CYS A 40 -4.37 13.69 7.72
CA CYS A 40 -5.06 12.65 6.97
C CYS A 40 -6.37 13.15 6.37
N GLY A 41 -7.32 13.61 7.20
CA GLY A 41 -8.69 13.91 6.79
C GLY A 41 -8.79 14.92 5.65
N ILE A 42 -8.03 16.01 5.68
CA ILE A 42 -8.02 17.03 4.64
C ILE A 42 -7.48 16.50 3.30
N ASN A 43 -6.58 15.53 3.34
CA ASN A 43 -5.95 14.97 2.16
C ASN A 43 -6.90 14.13 1.28
N TYR A 44 -8.02 13.65 1.83
CA TYR A 44 -9.10 13.04 1.04
C TYR A 44 -9.78 14.01 0.06
N TYR A 45 -9.66 15.31 0.31
CA TYR A 45 -10.20 16.38 -0.55
C TYR A 45 -9.15 16.94 -1.51
N ARG A 46 -7.93 16.40 -1.49
CA ARG A 46 -6.90 16.72 -2.47
C ARG A 46 -7.36 16.27 -3.86
N LYS A 47 -6.88 16.97 -4.89
CA LYS A 47 -7.02 16.51 -6.27
C LYS A 47 -6.49 15.10 -6.43
N PRO A 48 -7.21 14.21 -7.15
CA PRO A 48 -6.71 12.89 -7.45
C PRO A 48 -5.34 12.92 -8.13
N PHE A 49 -4.50 11.93 -7.83
CA PHE A 49 -3.23 11.75 -8.53
C PHE A 49 -3.42 11.66 -10.05
N SER A 50 -4.46 10.96 -10.48
CA SER A 50 -4.82 10.85 -11.90
C SER A 50 -5.08 12.20 -12.58
N GLU A 51 -5.64 13.17 -11.86
CA GLU A 51 -5.85 14.52 -12.37
C GLU A 51 -4.53 15.30 -12.41
N GLU A 52 -3.72 15.21 -11.35
CA GLU A 52 -2.41 15.89 -11.28
C GLU A 52 -1.39 15.33 -12.29
N ALA A 53 -1.48 14.02 -12.60
CA ALA A 53 -0.66 13.33 -13.59
C ALA A 53 -1.17 13.48 -15.06
N GLY A 54 -2.33 14.15 -15.25
CA GLY A 54 -2.90 14.34 -16.58
C GLY A 54 -3.63 13.13 -17.16
N PHE A 55 -3.99 12.13 -16.35
CA PHE A 55 -4.61 10.88 -16.80
C PHE A 55 -6.14 10.97 -16.94
N SER A 56 -6.77 12.05 -16.49
CA SER A 56 -8.24 12.15 -16.35
C SER A 56 -9.00 11.94 -17.66
N GLU A 57 -8.49 12.46 -18.79
CA GLU A 57 -9.17 12.30 -20.08
C GLU A 57 -9.00 10.89 -20.65
N GLU A 58 -7.85 10.26 -20.45
CA GLU A 58 -7.61 8.88 -20.88
C GLU A 58 -8.45 7.88 -20.07
N LEU A 59 -8.62 8.10 -18.77
CA LEU A 59 -9.48 7.28 -17.91
C LEU A 59 -10.94 7.26 -18.38
N LYS A 60 -11.45 8.37 -18.95
CA LYS A 60 -12.82 8.45 -19.47
C LYS A 60 -13.05 7.57 -20.70
N LYS A 61 -12.00 7.20 -21.42
CA LYS A 61 -12.13 6.35 -22.64
C LYS A 61 -12.46 4.90 -22.32
N GLY A 62 -12.31 4.49 -21.05
CA GLY A 62 -12.43 3.09 -20.65
C GLY A 62 -11.31 2.22 -21.19
N SER A 63 -11.36 0.94 -20.95
CA SER A 63 -10.38 -0.05 -21.41
C SER A 63 -11.06 -1.30 -21.95
N THR A 64 -10.36 -1.98 -22.84
CA THR A 64 -10.83 -3.23 -23.46
C THR A 64 -10.17 -4.44 -22.81
N THR A 65 -10.79 -5.61 -22.91
CA THR A 65 -10.20 -6.88 -22.47
C THR A 65 -8.87 -7.16 -23.18
N ALA A 66 -8.76 -6.77 -24.45
CA ALA A 66 -7.51 -6.92 -25.21
C ALA A 66 -6.36 -6.09 -24.64
N GLU A 67 -6.61 -4.84 -24.28
CA GLU A 67 -5.60 -3.99 -23.61
C GLU A 67 -5.21 -4.55 -22.24
N LEU A 68 -6.20 -5.06 -21.48
CA LEU A 68 -5.94 -5.70 -20.19
C LEU A 68 -5.08 -6.96 -20.35
N TYR A 69 -5.36 -7.78 -21.39
CA TYR A 69 -4.55 -8.94 -21.70
C TYR A 69 -3.11 -8.54 -22.06
N SER A 70 -2.92 -7.53 -22.92
CA SER A 70 -1.59 -7.04 -23.28
C SER A 70 -0.81 -6.48 -22.08
N LEU A 71 -1.49 -5.77 -21.17
CA LEU A 71 -0.89 -5.34 -19.92
C LEU A 71 -0.43 -6.54 -19.07
N CYS A 72 -1.28 -7.55 -18.93
CA CYS A 72 -0.95 -8.77 -18.18
C CYS A 72 0.22 -9.52 -18.80
N GLU A 73 0.26 -9.64 -20.13
CA GLU A 73 1.37 -10.27 -20.86
C GLU A 73 2.70 -9.52 -20.63
N TYR A 74 2.66 -8.19 -20.68
CA TYR A 74 3.82 -7.35 -20.33
C TYR A 74 4.26 -7.58 -18.90
N LEU A 75 3.33 -7.61 -17.93
CA LEU A 75 3.64 -7.81 -16.52
C LEU A 75 4.27 -9.18 -16.26
N VAL A 76 3.76 -10.26 -16.87
CA VAL A 76 4.36 -11.60 -16.78
C VAL A 76 5.80 -11.58 -17.27
N LYS A 77 6.06 -10.94 -18.41
CA LYS A 77 7.41 -10.81 -18.94
C LYS A 77 8.32 -10.09 -17.95
N GLN A 78 7.86 -8.95 -17.40
CA GLN A 78 8.67 -8.17 -16.45
C GLN A 78 8.88 -8.89 -15.12
N VAL A 79 7.87 -9.61 -14.61
CA VAL A 79 8.03 -10.47 -13.43
C VAL A 79 9.14 -11.49 -13.67
N ASN A 80 9.11 -12.20 -14.78
CA ASN A 80 10.09 -13.23 -15.11
C ASN A 80 11.52 -12.67 -15.29
N GLU A 81 11.64 -11.42 -15.79
CA GLU A 81 12.92 -10.75 -15.96
C GLU A 81 13.51 -10.23 -14.62
N THR A 82 12.69 -10.03 -13.60
CA THR A 82 13.07 -9.43 -12.32
C THR A 82 13.03 -10.40 -11.13
N VAL A 83 12.72 -11.68 -11.37
CA VAL A 83 12.74 -12.72 -10.31
C VAL A 83 14.09 -12.71 -9.59
N PRO A 84 14.12 -12.55 -8.25
CA PRO A 84 15.35 -12.59 -7.49
C PRO A 84 16.03 -13.97 -7.62
N GLY A 85 17.37 -13.98 -7.70
CA GLY A 85 18.13 -15.22 -7.65
C GLY A 85 17.90 -16.00 -6.34
N GLU A 86 18.40 -17.25 -6.27
CA GLU A 86 18.17 -18.21 -5.17
C GLU A 86 18.62 -17.72 -3.76
N ASP A 87 19.45 -16.68 -3.68
CA ASP A 87 19.94 -16.11 -2.42
C ASP A 87 18.93 -15.11 -1.82
N SER A 88 17.88 -15.62 -1.20
CA SER A 88 16.97 -14.77 -0.39
C SER A 88 17.73 -14.08 0.75
N PRO A 89 17.70 -12.74 0.85
CA PRO A 89 18.46 -12.02 1.85
C PRO A 89 17.96 -12.35 3.27
N LYS A 90 18.92 -12.53 4.20
CA LYS A 90 18.59 -12.74 5.61
C LYS A 90 17.87 -11.53 6.18
N ARG A 91 16.65 -11.71 6.68
CA ARG A 91 15.84 -10.67 7.31
C ARG A 91 16.42 -10.28 8.68
N ASN A 92 17.33 -9.35 8.70
CA ASN A 92 17.94 -8.78 9.90
C ASN A 92 17.77 -7.26 9.95
N ALA A 93 18.23 -6.62 11.02
CA ALA A 93 18.09 -5.18 11.17
C ALA A 93 18.73 -4.36 10.04
N PHE A 94 19.84 -4.83 9.47
CA PHE A 94 20.51 -4.20 8.34
C PHE A 94 19.64 -4.28 7.07
N PHE A 95 19.07 -5.46 6.82
CA PHE A 95 18.14 -5.68 5.71
C PHE A 95 16.92 -4.73 5.79
N PHE A 96 16.25 -4.66 6.95
CA PHE A 96 15.09 -3.78 7.10
C PHE A 96 15.45 -2.31 6.98
N ARG A 97 16.65 -1.94 7.40
CA ARG A 97 17.15 -0.57 7.20
C ARG A 97 17.36 -0.27 5.71
N SER A 98 18.00 -1.15 4.96
CA SER A 98 18.24 -0.94 3.53
C SER A 98 16.92 -0.88 2.75
N MET A 99 15.90 -1.68 3.10
CA MET A 99 14.57 -1.59 2.49
C MET A 99 13.94 -0.20 2.68
N GLY A 100 14.05 0.37 3.88
CA GLY A 100 13.55 1.72 4.15
C GLY A 100 14.30 2.81 3.37
N GLU A 101 15.62 2.70 3.23
CA GLU A 101 16.47 3.63 2.45
C GLU A 101 16.15 3.52 0.95
N LEU A 102 16.04 2.33 0.39
CA LEU A 102 15.66 2.10 -1.01
C LEU A 102 14.23 2.62 -1.30
N GLY A 103 13.29 2.46 -0.37
CA GLY A 103 11.94 3.02 -0.54
C GLY A 103 11.92 4.54 -0.57
N GLN A 104 12.75 5.21 0.27
CA GLN A 104 12.91 6.66 0.21
C GLN A 104 13.46 7.10 -1.16
N GLU A 105 14.46 6.39 -1.68
CA GLU A 105 15.10 6.66 -2.97
C GLU A 105 14.10 6.44 -4.12
N ALA A 106 13.42 5.30 -4.15
CA ALA A 106 12.41 4.99 -5.16
C ALA A 106 11.32 6.05 -5.25
N MET A 107 10.78 6.47 -4.10
CA MET A 107 9.76 7.53 -4.05
C MET A 107 10.31 8.91 -4.44
N ALA A 108 11.55 9.24 -4.07
CA ALA A 108 12.17 10.51 -4.43
C ALA A 108 12.46 10.59 -5.94
N ASN A 109 12.94 9.50 -6.53
CA ASN A 109 13.24 9.40 -7.96
C ASN A 109 11.98 9.57 -8.82
N LEU A 110 10.84 9.08 -8.36
CA LEU A 110 9.55 9.25 -9.05
C LEU A 110 9.17 10.74 -9.22
N GLY A 111 9.75 11.63 -8.41
CA GLY A 111 9.59 13.08 -8.54
C GLY A 111 10.15 13.69 -9.81
N ALA A 112 10.98 12.95 -10.57
CA ALA A 112 11.48 13.41 -11.88
C ALA A 112 10.35 13.40 -12.92
N ASP A 113 9.51 12.35 -12.92
CA ASP A 113 8.39 12.20 -13.85
C ASP A 113 7.10 12.85 -13.30
N PHE A 114 6.93 12.84 -11.98
CA PHE A 114 5.78 13.39 -11.27
C PHE A 114 6.25 14.39 -10.20
N PRO A 115 6.44 15.68 -10.53
CA PRO A 115 6.99 16.70 -9.61
C PRO A 115 6.25 16.82 -8.28
N GLN A 116 4.93 16.52 -8.25
CA GLN A 116 4.11 16.51 -7.04
C GLN A 116 4.51 15.41 -6.04
N LEU A 117 5.22 14.37 -6.51
CA LEU A 117 5.79 13.30 -5.69
C LEU A 117 7.25 13.58 -5.28
N GLY A 118 7.88 14.62 -5.84
CA GLY A 118 9.25 14.99 -5.51
C GLY A 118 9.43 15.48 -4.07
N GLY A 119 10.68 15.55 -3.62
CA GLY A 119 11.09 16.07 -2.33
C GLY A 119 11.49 14.98 -1.33
N TRP A 120 11.53 15.36 -0.05
CA TRP A 120 12.01 14.48 1.01
C TRP A 120 10.94 13.48 1.48
N TYR A 121 11.37 12.27 1.81
CA TYR A 121 10.58 11.21 2.43
C TYR A 121 11.24 10.75 3.74
N PRO A 122 10.49 10.47 4.80
CA PRO A 122 11.04 9.90 6.02
C PRO A 122 11.41 8.43 5.82
N TYR A 123 12.25 7.94 6.71
CA TYR A 123 12.62 6.54 6.77
C TYR A 123 11.42 5.66 7.17
N THR A 124 11.09 4.70 6.31
CA THR A 124 10.06 3.69 6.60
C THR A 124 10.68 2.54 7.40
N LYS A 125 10.00 2.08 8.43
CA LYS A 125 10.50 1.06 9.34
C LYS A 125 9.47 -0.04 9.59
N PRO A 126 9.93 -1.26 9.92
CA PRO A 126 9.00 -2.30 10.37
C PRO A 126 8.28 -1.87 11.65
N LEU A 127 7.01 -2.23 11.78
CA LEU A 127 6.30 -2.06 13.03
C LEU A 127 6.97 -2.90 14.13
N LEU A 128 7.12 -2.37 15.34
CA LEU A 128 7.81 -3.06 16.44
C LEU A 128 7.19 -4.43 16.78
N ASN A 129 5.86 -4.54 16.64
CA ASN A 129 5.16 -5.80 16.75
C ASN A 129 4.35 -6.02 15.46
N PRO A 130 4.98 -6.61 14.41
CA PRO A 130 4.34 -6.80 13.12
C PRO A 130 3.13 -7.75 13.19
N ARG A 131 3.09 -8.66 14.17
CA ARG A 131 1.95 -9.55 14.40
C ARG A 131 0.61 -8.81 14.55
N LEU A 132 0.65 -7.57 15.08
CA LEU A 132 -0.55 -6.72 15.17
C LEU A 132 -1.13 -6.39 13.79
N LEU A 133 -0.28 -6.24 12.77
CA LEU A 133 -0.71 -6.03 11.39
C LEU A 133 -1.17 -7.36 10.77
N SER A 134 -0.40 -8.44 10.99
CA SER A 134 -0.74 -9.77 10.45
C SER A 134 -2.14 -10.23 10.85
N VAL A 135 -2.51 -10.14 12.13
CA VAL A 135 -3.85 -10.56 12.61
C VAL A 135 -4.99 -9.67 12.12
N GLN A 136 -4.69 -8.47 11.65
CA GLN A 136 -5.63 -7.54 11.02
C GLN A 136 -5.62 -7.65 9.50
N GLN A 137 -4.77 -8.52 8.93
CA GLN A 137 -4.52 -8.66 7.49
C GLN A 137 -4.09 -7.33 6.84
N LEU A 138 -3.21 -6.59 7.52
CA LEU A 138 -2.64 -5.34 7.02
C LEU A 138 -1.18 -5.54 6.63
N THR A 139 -0.82 -5.03 5.46
CA THR A 139 0.57 -5.05 4.95
C THR A 139 1.39 -3.91 5.54
N GLY A 140 0.78 -2.74 5.76
CA GLY A 140 1.40 -1.58 6.34
C GLY A 140 0.42 -0.67 7.06
N ILE A 141 0.91 0.44 7.55
CA ILE A 141 0.10 1.49 8.18
C ILE A 141 0.80 2.84 8.14
N TYR A 142 0.12 3.83 7.59
CA TYR A 142 0.42 5.25 7.81
C TYR A 142 -0.24 5.73 9.11
N SER A 143 0.55 6.30 10.01
CA SER A 143 0.05 6.91 11.25
C SER A 143 -0.03 8.43 11.13
N PRO A 144 -1.21 9.03 11.03
CA PRO A 144 -1.35 10.49 10.98
C PRO A 144 -0.97 11.19 12.31
N PHE A 145 -0.91 10.43 13.41
CA PHE A 145 -0.58 10.95 14.74
C PHE A 145 0.91 11.15 14.95
N THR A 146 1.74 10.34 14.27
CA THR A 146 3.20 10.39 14.38
C THR A 146 3.87 10.75 13.05
N ILE A 147 3.08 10.86 11.97
CA ILE A 147 3.54 11.09 10.60
C ILE A 147 4.60 10.03 10.22
N GLU A 148 4.28 8.76 10.50
CA GLU A 148 5.17 7.63 10.24
C GLU A 148 4.50 6.63 9.30
N ALA A 149 5.28 6.15 8.34
CA ALA A 149 4.96 5.01 7.51
C ALA A 149 5.65 3.76 8.06
N ASN A 150 4.87 2.71 8.32
CA ASN A 150 5.38 1.46 8.88
C ASN A 150 4.84 0.28 8.09
N TYR A 151 5.59 -0.82 8.02
CA TYR A 151 5.18 -2.02 7.30
C TYR A 151 5.23 -3.26 8.17
N ASN A 152 4.53 -4.30 7.72
CA ASN A 152 4.52 -5.62 8.33
C ASN A 152 5.75 -6.42 7.87
N SER A 153 6.70 -6.65 8.78
CA SER A 153 7.92 -7.40 8.46
C SER A 153 7.75 -8.92 8.53
N GLU A 154 6.58 -9.45 8.95
CA GLU A 154 6.31 -10.90 8.93
C GLU A 154 5.86 -11.40 7.56
N MET A 155 5.25 -10.53 6.74
CA MET A 155 4.70 -10.93 5.44
C MET A 155 5.78 -11.40 4.45
N PRO A 156 5.43 -12.13 3.37
CA PRO A 156 6.35 -12.54 2.33
C PRO A 156 7.16 -11.36 1.77
N PHE A 157 8.39 -11.67 1.39
CA PHE A 157 9.39 -10.66 1.08
C PHE A 157 8.97 -9.71 -0.04
N TYR A 158 8.41 -10.25 -1.11
CA TYR A 158 8.06 -9.44 -2.28
C TYR A 158 7.00 -8.36 -1.99
N ASN A 159 6.19 -8.50 -0.93
CA ASN A 159 5.21 -7.48 -0.55
C ASN A 159 5.84 -6.25 0.11
N ILE A 160 7.05 -6.38 0.71
CA ILE A 160 7.65 -5.33 1.54
C ILE A 160 7.96 -4.07 0.73
N PRO A 161 8.68 -4.13 -0.43
CA PRO A 161 9.02 -2.93 -1.18
C PRO A 161 7.79 -2.12 -1.65
N HIS A 162 6.79 -2.80 -2.25
CA HIS A 162 5.58 -2.12 -2.68
C HIS A 162 4.82 -1.51 -1.50
N THR A 163 4.70 -2.22 -0.38
CA THR A 163 4.06 -1.69 0.83
C THR A 163 4.77 -0.46 1.36
N ILE A 164 6.11 -0.44 1.38
CA ILE A 164 6.88 0.73 1.77
C ILE A 164 6.51 1.95 0.92
N CYS A 165 6.50 1.80 -0.40
CA CYS A 165 6.16 2.88 -1.32
C CYS A 165 4.68 3.30 -1.20
N HIS A 166 3.78 2.36 -0.97
CA HIS A 166 2.37 2.61 -0.70
C HIS A 166 2.17 3.49 0.55
N GLU A 167 2.78 3.11 1.67
CA GLU A 167 2.67 3.87 2.92
C GLU A 167 3.33 5.27 2.83
N LEU A 168 4.41 5.38 2.06
CA LEU A 168 5.03 6.67 1.75
C LEU A 168 4.14 7.53 0.85
N SER A 169 3.28 6.93 0.02
CA SER A 169 2.29 7.66 -0.78
C SER A 169 1.21 8.29 0.11
N HIS A 170 0.75 7.58 1.14
CA HIS A 170 -0.14 8.14 2.15
C HIS A 170 0.52 9.28 2.91
N LEU A 171 1.79 9.13 3.28
CA LEU A 171 2.55 10.18 3.95
C LEU A 171 2.70 11.44 3.06
N LYS A 172 2.75 11.25 1.74
CA LYS A 172 2.77 12.36 0.76
C LYS A 172 1.40 13.00 0.54
N GLY A 173 0.34 12.46 1.17
CA GLY A 173 -1.01 13.00 1.15
C GLY A 173 -1.95 12.36 0.11
N TYR A 174 -1.56 11.26 -0.52
CA TYR A 174 -2.45 10.47 -1.37
C TYR A 174 -3.15 9.40 -0.53
N MET A 175 -4.36 9.72 -0.04
CA MET A 175 -5.09 8.88 0.90
C MET A 175 -5.97 7.82 0.22
N ARG A 176 -6.14 7.89 -1.09
CA ARG A 176 -6.94 6.90 -1.83
C ARG A 176 -6.11 5.67 -2.08
N GLU A 177 -6.64 4.51 -1.73
CA GLU A 177 -5.94 3.23 -1.81
C GLU A 177 -5.52 2.87 -3.24
N ASP A 178 -6.38 3.13 -4.23
CA ASP A 178 -6.11 2.91 -5.64
C ASP A 178 -4.92 3.76 -6.14
N GLU A 179 -4.86 5.02 -5.71
CA GLU A 179 -3.77 5.93 -6.04
C GLU A 179 -2.47 5.56 -5.30
N ALA A 180 -2.56 5.23 -4.00
CA ALA A 180 -1.40 4.82 -3.21
C ALA A 180 -0.78 3.52 -3.74
N ASN A 181 -1.61 2.54 -4.12
CA ASN A 181 -1.16 1.31 -4.75
C ASN A 181 -0.49 1.59 -6.11
N PHE A 182 -1.07 2.46 -6.92
CA PHE A 182 -0.50 2.81 -8.22
C PHE A 182 0.82 3.60 -8.10
N ILE A 183 0.90 4.58 -7.19
CA ILE A 183 2.13 5.32 -6.92
C ILE A 183 3.21 4.37 -6.39
N GLY A 184 2.85 3.46 -5.46
CA GLY A 184 3.74 2.42 -4.97
C GLY A 184 4.27 1.52 -6.08
N TYR A 185 3.40 1.13 -7.02
CA TYR A 185 3.76 0.37 -8.22
C TYR A 185 4.78 1.14 -9.07
N LEU A 186 4.49 2.42 -9.41
CA LEU A 186 5.39 3.25 -10.22
C LEU A 186 6.76 3.43 -9.56
N ALA A 187 6.79 3.71 -8.26
CA ALA A 187 8.04 3.85 -7.51
C ALA A 187 8.87 2.56 -7.54
N CYS A 188 8.22 1.40 -7.40
CA CYS A 188 8.88 0.12 -7.43
C CYS A 188 9.47 -0.21 -8.81
N ILE A 189 8.70 -0.07 -9.89
CA ILE A 189 9.18 -0.41 -11.25
C ILE A 189 10.24 0.58 -11.76
N GLY A 190 10.25 1.81 -11.27
CA GLY A 190 11.24 2.85 -11.58
C GLY A 190 12.49 2.80 -10.69
N SER A 191 12.59 1.87 -9.74
CA SER A 191 13.74 1.71 -8.86
C SER A 191 14.87 0.95 -9.54
N ASP A 192 16.13 1.31 -9.21
CA ASP A 192 17.31 0.54 -9.63
C ASP A 192 17.49 -0.77 -8.84
N ALA A 193 16.73 -0.97 -7.76
CA ALA A 193 16.81 -2.17 -6.93
C ALA A 193 15.90 -3.28 -7.46
N GLU A 194 16.48 -4.40 -7.90
CA GLU A 194 15.78 -5.57 -8.45
C GLU A 194 14.62 -6.04 -7.54
N ALA A 195 14.85 -6.05 -6.22
CA ALA A 195 13.82 -6.44 -5.26
C ALA A 195 12.56 -5.51 -5.29
N PHE A 196 12.76 -4.22 -5.60
CA PHE A 196 11.66 -3.27 -5.78
C PHE A 196 10.97 -3.49 -7.11
N GLN A 197 11.73 -3.65 -8.20
CA GLN A 197 11.16 -3.94 -9.51
C GLN A 197 10.29 -5.20 -9.48
N TYR A 198 10.85 -6.30 -8.95
CA TYR A 198 10.09 -7.55 -8.79
C TYR A 198 8.81 -7.36 -7.97
N SER A 199 8.90 -6.70 -6.82
CA SER A 199 7.75 -6.39 -5.96
C SER A 199 6.68 -5.60 -6.71
N GLY A 200 7.08 -4.57 -7.46
CA GLY A 200 6.17 -3.77 -8.25
C GLY A 200 5.48 -4.57 -9.34
N TYR A 201 6.24 -5.28 -10.16
CA TYR A 201 5.68 -6.06 -11.26
C TYR A 201 4.81 -7.22 -10.79
N LEU A 202 5.22 -7.96 -9.74
CA LEU A 202 4.40 -9.05 -9.21
C LEU A 202 3.11 -8.53 -8.57
N THR A 203 3.17 -7.41 -7.84
CA THR A 203 1.94 -6.75 -7.32
C THR A 203 1.06 -6.28 -8.47
N GLY A 204 1.62 -5.64 -9.50
CA GLY A 204 0.90 -5.24 -10.69
C GLY A 204 0.19 -6.43 -11.36
N TRP A 205 0.90 -7.57 -11.51
CA TRP A 205 0.31 -8.81 -11.99
C TRP A 205 -0.86 -9.29 -11.13
N VAL A 206 -0.74 -9.26 -9.80
CA VAL A 206 -1.84 -9.66 -8.91
C VAL A 206 -3.10 -8.82 -9.16
N TYR A 207 -2.98 -7.50 -9.29
CA TYR A 207 -4.12 -6.63 -9.57
C TYR A 207 -4.68 -6.82 -10.96
N ALA A 208 -3.85 -6.76 -12.00
CA ALA A 208 -4.27 -6.87 -13.39
C ALA A 208 -4.75 -8.29 -13.73
N GLY A 209 -4.06 -9.32 -13.23
CA GLY A 209 -4.44 -10.72 -13.41
C GLY A 209 -5.79 -11.05 -12.77
N ASN A 210 -6.07 -10.53 -11.57
CA ASN A 210 -7.39 -10.67 -10.95
C ASN A 210 -8.51 -9.98 -11.74
N ALA A 211 -8.21 -8.87 -12.43
CA ALA A 211 -9.16 -8.22 -13.32
C ALA A 211 -9.34 -9.06 -14.62
N LEU A 212 -8.24 -9.57 -15.17
CA LEU A 212 -8.27 -10.43 -16.37
C LEU A 212 -9.01 -11.74 -16.10
N ALA A 213 -8.79 -12.38 -14.96
CA ALA A 213 -9.48 -13.61 -14.57
C ALA A 213 -11.03 -13.47 -14.55
N LYS A 214 -11.52 -12.25 -14.26
CA LYS A 214 -12.96 -11.94 -14.31
C LYS A 214 -13.46 -11.63 -15.70
N ALA A 215 -12.61 -11.08 -16.58
CA ALA A 215 -12.98 -10.66 -17.93
C ALA A 215 -12.70 -11.74 -18.98
N ASP A 216 -11.60 -12.48 -18.86
CA ASP A 216 -11.14 -13.57 -19.71
C ASP A 216 -10.34 -14.59 -18.89
N PHE A 217 -11.05 -15.55 -18.30
CA PHE A 217 -10.43 -16.56 -17.44
C PHE A 217 -9.45 -17.47 -18.20
N GLU A 218 -9.74 -17.80 -19.46
CA GLU A 218 -8.83 -18.62 -20.28
C GLU A 218 -7.54 -17.85 -20.61
N GLY A 219 -7.65 -16.56 -20.91
CA GLY A 219 -6.52 -15.67 -21.10
C GLY A 219 -5.65 -15.57 -19.85
N TYR A 220 -6.27 -15.42 -18.68
CA TYR A 220 -5.58 -15.44 -17.41
C TYR A 220 -4.80 -16.74 -17.18
N CYS A 221 -5.43 -17.90 -17.37
CA CYS A 221 -4.77 -19.20 -17.17
C CYS A 221 -3.54 -19.35 -18.09
N ARG A 222 -3.67 -18.98 -19.38
CA ARG A 222 -2.55 -19.02 -20.33
C ARG A 222 -1.36 -18.16 -19.89
N LEU A 223 -1.59 -17.00 -19.30
CA LEU A 223 -0.53 -16.10 -18.84
C LEU A 223 0.03 -16.55 -17.49
N TYR A 224 -0.82 -17.06 -16.59
CA TYR A 224 -0.37 -17.59 -15.30
C TYR A 224 0.62 -18.76 -15.47
N GLU A 225 0.38 -19.64 -16.44
CA GLU A 225 1.28 -20.76 -16.77
C GLU A 225 2.65 -20.31 -17.31
N GLN A 226 2.79 -19.05 -17.74
CA GLN A 226 4.04 -18.47 -18.23
C GLN A 226 4.85 -17.77 -17.14
N LEU A 227 4.30 -17.63 -15.94
CA LEU A 227 5.05 -17.07 -14.80
C LEU A 227 6.23 -17.99 -14.42
N ASP A 228 7.31 -17.36 -14.02
CA ASP A 228 8.45 -18.07 -13.44
C ASP A 228 8.00 -18.92 -12.23
N PRO A 229 8.49 -20.16 -12.08
CA PRO A 229 8.14 -21.02 -10.94
C PRO A 229 8.36 -20.37 -9.57
N GLN A 230 9.38 -19.52 -9.41
CA GLN A 230 9.62 -18.78 -8.17
C GLN A 230 8.52 -17.77 -7.90
N ALA A 231 8.03 -17.06 -8.93
CA ALA A 231 6.93 -16.12 -8.77
C ALA A 231 5.62 -16.84 -8.37
N ILE A 232 5.37 -18.04 -8.93
CA ILE A 232 4.22 -18.89 -8.52
C ILE A 232 4.37 -19.33 -7.06
N GLU A 233 5.58 -19.73 -6.63
CA GLU A 233 5.82 -20.12 -5.24
C GLU A 233 5.65 -18.93 -4.28
N ASP A 234 6.12 -17.73 -4.64
CA ASP A 234 5.97 -16.52 -3.84
C ASP A 234 4.48 -16.14 -3.67
N LEU A 235 3.66 -16.26 -4.73
CA LEU A 235 2.21 -16.10 -4.65
C LEU A 235 1.57 -17.14 -3.74
N GLY A 236 2.02 -18.40 -3.83
CA GLY A 236 1.58 -19.49 -2.95
C GLY A 236 1.97 -19.26 -1.49
N GLU A 237 3.20 -18.78 -1.21
CA GLU A 237 3.65 -18.39 0.12
C GLU A 237 2.78 -17.27 0.69
N ASN A 238 2.46 -16.27 -0.12
CA ASN A 238 1.59 -15.18 0.29
C ASN A 238 0.21 -15.66 0.73
N ASN A 239 -0.42 -16.53 -0.05
CA ASN A 239 -1.72 -17.07 0.31
C ASN A 239 -1.61 -17.88 1.61
N ARG A 240 -0.65 -18.79 1.73
CA ARG A 240 -0.40 -19.55 2.96
C ARG A 240 -0.13 -18.67 4.18
N PHE A 241 0.55 -17.53 3.99
CA PHE A 241 0.81 -16.59 5.08
C PHE A 241 -0.48 -15.93 5.57
N TRP A 242 -1.32 -15.41 4.67
CA TRP A 242 -2.54 -14.70 5.05
C TRP A 242 -3.64 -15.62 5.54
N ASP A 243 -3.75 -16.83 4.99
CA ASP A 243 -4.72 -17.85 5.43
C ASP A 243 -4.61 -18.18 6.94
N GLN A 244 -3.40 -18.08 7.52
CA GLN A 244 -3.17 -18.29 8.96
C GLN A 244 -3.89 -17.26 9.84
N PHE A 245 -4.26 -16.13 9.29
CA PHE A 245 -4.87 -15.01 10.01
C PHE A 245 -6.35 -14.82 9.66
N GLU A 246 -6.95 -15.74 8.93
CA GLU A 246 -8.39 -15.74 8.73
C GLU A 246 -9.12 -15.90 10.05
N GLY A 247 -10.24 -15.18 10.22
CA GLY A 247 -11.09 -15.27 11.40
C GLY A 247 -11.69 -13.95 11.84
N THR A 248 -12.32 -13.95 13.02
CA THR A 248 -13.13 -12.82 13.51
C THR A 248 -12.39 -11.48 13.56
N VAL A 249 -11.09 -11.49 13.91
CA VAL A 249 -10.30 -10.25 13.97
C VAL A 249 -10.12 -9.66 12.58
N ALA A 250 -9.77 -10.48 11.59
CA ALA A 250 -9.63 -10.08 10.20
C ALA A 250 -10.97 -9.55 9.63
N GLU A 251 -12.07 -10.24 9.90
CA GLU A 251 -13.41 -9.80 9.48
C GLU A 251 -13.80 -8.44 10.06
N VAL A 252 -13.54 -8.22 11.36
CA VAL A 252 -13.80 -6.93 12.02
C VAL A 252 -12.89 -5.86 11.44
N SER A 253 -11.60 -6.13 11.25
CA SER A 253 -10.64 -5.21 10.63
C SER A 253 -11.11 -4.79 9.25
N THR A 254 -11.49 -5.74 8.39
CA THR A 254 -12.02 -5.48 7.04
C THR A 254 -13.28 -4.59 7.08
N LYS A 255 -14.22 -4.86 7.99
CA LYS A 255 -15.43 -4.04 8.15
C LYS A 255 -15.11 -2.61 8.61
N VAL A 256 -14.19 -2.47 9.55
CA VAL A 256 -13.76 -1.14 10.04
C VAL A 256 -13.09 -0.37 8.91
N ASN A 257 -12.19 -0.99 8.16
CA ASN A 257 -11.51 -0.37 7.03
C ASN A 257 -12.51 0.02 5.92
N ASP A 258 -13.43 -0.86 5.54
CA ASP A 258 -14.47 -0.56 4.54
C ASP A 258 -15.36 0.62 4.97
N THR A 259 -15.75 0.66 6.26
CA THR A 259 -16.53 1.77 6.81
C THR A 259 -15.73 3.08 6.80
N TYR A 260 -14.45 3.02 7.14
CA TYR A 260 -13.54 4.16 7.12
C TYR A 260 -13.37 4.73 5.69
N LEU A 261 -13.11 3.87 4.70
CA LEU A 261 -12.97 4.28 3.30
C LEU A 261 -14.26 4.91 2.75
N LYS A 262 -15.42 4.32 3.05
CA LYS A 262 -16.73 4.86 2.65
C LYS A 262 -17.02 6.21 3.31
N ALA A 263 -16.68 6.41 4.58
CA ALA A 263 -16.83 7.66 5.29
C ALA A 263 -16.01 8.81 4.66
N HIS A 264 -14.93 8.48 3.94
CA HIS A 264 -14.06 9.42 3.23
C HIS A 264 -14.36 9.51 1.72
N SER A 265 -15.59 9.27 1.34
CA SER A 265 -16.09 9.38 -0.04
C SER A 265 -15.47 8.37 -1.03
N GLN A 266 -14.81 7.33 -0.54
CA GLN A 266 -14.45 6.17 -1.34
C GLN A 266 -15.65 5.21 -1.37
N THR A 267 -16.64 5.54 -2.22
CA THR A 267 -17.94 4.85 -2.27
C THR A 267 -17.86 3.35 -2.49
N ASP A 268 -16.77 2.90 -3.11
CA ASP A 268 -16.53 1.48 -3.42
C ASP A 268 -15.86 0.72 -2.26
N GLY A 269 -15.40 1.44 -1.21
CA GLY A 269 -14.68 0.85 -0.09
C GLY A 269 -13.47 0.03 -0.55
N VAL A 270 -13.36 -1.22 -0.10
CA VAL A 270 -12.28 -2.14 -0.52
C VAL A 270 -12.34 -2.54 -2.00
N LYS A 271 -13.42 -2.23 -2.71
CA LYS A 271 -13.54 -2.46 -4.17
C LYS A 271 -12.75 -1.45 -5.01
N SER A 272 -12.21 -0.40 -4.39
CA SER A 272 -11.37 0.60 -5.06
C SER A 272 -10.08 0.01 -5.68
N TYR A 273 -9.70 -1.20 -5.27
CA TYR A 273 -8.55 -1.90 -5.85
C TYR A 273 -8.64 -2.14 -7.38
N GLY A 274 -9.84 -2.12 -7.98
CA GLY A 274 -10.01 -2.20 -9.44
C GLY A 274 -9.50 -0.96 -10.18
N ARG A 275 -9.54 0.23 -9.58
CA ARG A 275 -9.11 1.48 -10.22
C ARG A 275 -7.60 1.59 -10.42
N MET A 276 -6.78 0.88 -9.62
CA MET A 276 -5.35 0.79 -9.87
C MET A 276 -5.07 0.24 -11.28
N VAL A 277 -5.83 -0.76 -11.72
CA VAL A 277 -5.67 -1.36 -13.06
C VAL A 277 -5.99 -0.35 -14.16
N ASP A 278 -7.01 0.48 -13.98
CA ASP A 278 -7.34 1.54 -14.93
C ASP A 278 -6.22 2.57 -15.04
N LEU A 279 -5.59 2.95 -13.92
CA LEU A 279 -4.43 3.83 -13.90
C LEU A 279 -3.23 3.20 -14.61
N MET A 280 -2.98 1.90 -14.41
CA MET A 280 -1.92 1.18 -15.12
C MET A 280 -2.18 1.16 -16.62
N LEU A 281 -3.40 0.87 -17.06
CA LEU A 281 -3.76 0.84 -18.49
C LEU A 281 -3.55 2.21 -19.15
N VAL A 282 -3.94 3.30 -18.47
CA VAL A 282 -3.70 4.66 -18.96
C VAL A 282 -2.20 4.98 -19.04
N TYR A 283 -1.45 4.62 -18.01
CA TYR A 283 0.00 4.80 -17.98
C TYR A 283 0.67 4.11 -19.16
N TYR A 284 0.32 2.85 -19.44
CA TYR A 284 0.92 2.09 -20.54
C TYR A 284 0.43 2.49 -21.93
N ARG A 285 -0.68 3.22 -22.06
CA ARG A 285 -1.08 3.84 -23.34
C ARG A 285 -0.23 5.05 -23.70
N SER A 286 0.45 5.65 -22.71
CA SER A 286 1.24 6.86 -22.89
C SER A 286 2.66 6.59 -23.38
N PHE A 287 3.02 5.32 -23.51
CA PHE A 287 4.31 4.82 -24.03
C PHE A 287 4.08 3.89 -25.20
#